data_ff4cb0102c310a3da88ef89ac2ad9064
#
_entry.id   ff4cb0102c310a3da88ef89ac2ad9064
#
_cell.length_a   1.000
_cell.length_b   1.000
_cell.length_c   1.000
_cell.angle_alpha   90.00
_cell.angle_beta   90.00
_cell.angle_gamma   90.00
#
_symmetry.space_group_name_H-M   'P 1'
#
loop_
_entity.id
_entity.type
_entity.pdbx_description
1 polymer ?
#
loop_
_entity_poly.entity_id
_entity_poly.type
_entity_poly.pdbx_seq_one_letter_code
_entity_poly.pdbx_strand_id
1 'polypeptide(L)'
;MRRLTVMVSLLVLLSMACAWSVQTLAPTSEIPTQSQPEIQTETPRPATGQVFNGPDINYKGIRFTLDPALGSRLYVFEDVITLEGATAQNIRFALTPEEYCQTWCLMVYPVAEFEQAFGTFVFPPDGYRGGAAVIFDAQKTALSFQNGSGGRSLETFGQSHYGVSNESLKYVFRGYSTDKQYGIYVQVPIRATSLPDVAPTIEFNSQEVLDYNKKAAESMNALTTTDFTPNLDLLDALVKSIDVKMQ
;
A
#
# COMPACT_ATOMS: atom_id res chain seq x y z
N MET A 1 -49.16 17.06 -48.26
CA MET A 1 -49.87 15.87 -48.89
C MET A 1 -49.23 14.60 -48.29
N ARG A 2 -50.09 13.83 -47.59
CA ARG A 2 -50.09 12.36 -47.43
C ARG A 2 -48.80 11.74 -46.86
N ARG A 3 -48.81 10.85 -45.85
CA ARG A 3 -49.90 10.09 -45.20
C ARG A 3 -49.44 9.70 -43.78
N LEU A 4 -50.35 9.90 -42.86
CA LEU A 4 -50.43 9.29 -41.55
C LEU A 4 -50.59 7.77 -41.72
N THR A 5 -49.77 6.97 -41.09
CA THR A 5 -50.07 5.54 -40.89
C THR A 5 -50.00 5.22 -39.42
N VAL A 6 -51.15 5.14 -38.87
CA VAL A 6 -51.42 4.63 -37.51
C VAL A 6 -51.27 3.11 -37.55
N MET A 7 -50.41 2.55 -36.71
CA MET A 7 -50.46 1.13 -36.39
C MET A 7 -50.77 0.98 -34.91
N VAL A 8 -52.02 0.75 -34.68
CA VAL A 8 -52.58 0.23 -33.43
C VAL A 8 -52.24 -1.27 -33.39
N SER A 9 -51.54 -1.72 -32.42
CA SER A 9 -51.37 -3.15 -32.12
C SER A 9 -51.60 -3.41 -30.64
N LEU A 10 -52.75 -3.83 -30.38
CA LEU A 10 -53.28 -4.93 -29.59
C LEU A 10 -52.57 -5.20 -28.24
N LEU A 11 -53.17 -4.67 -27.20
CA LEU A 11 -52.94 -5.03 -25.79
C LEU A 11 -53.55 -6.42 -25.58
N VAL A 12 -52.71 -7.44 -25.41
CA VAL A 12 -53.15 -8.74 -24.88
C VAL A 12 -52.85 -8.73 -23.37
N LEU A 13 -53.86 -8.49 -22.60
CA LEU A 13 -53.90 -8.72 -21.16
C LEU A 13 -53.96 -10.25 -20.88
N LEU A 14 -52.84 -10.84 -20.55
CA LEU A 14 -52.77 -12.14 -19.90
C LEU A 14 -52.67 -11.93 -18.41
N SER A 15 -53.80 -11.95 -17.74
CA SER A 15 -53.96 -12.10 -16.32
C SER A 15 -53.60 -13.54 -15.92
N MET A 16 -52.38 -13.79 -15.48
CA MET A 16 -52.05 -15.01 -14.75
C MET A 16 -52.11 -14.70 -13.28
N ALA A 17 -53.23 -15.18 -12.66
CA ALA A 17 -53.35 -15.31 -11.23
C ALA A 17 -52.37 -16.37 -10.73
N CYS A 18 -51.25 -15.96 -10.14
CA CYS A 18 -50.38 -16.84 -9.37
C CYS A 18 -50.97 -16.97 -7.96
N ALA A 19 -51.57 -18.14 -7.73
CA ALA A 19 -51.91 -18.57 -6.37
C ALA A 19 -50.66 -18.58 -5.49
N TRP A 20 -50.68 -17.81 -4.44
CA TRP A 20 -49.67 -17.87 -3.40
C TRP A 20 -49.86 -19.14 -2.56
N SER A 21 -49.08 -20.16 -2.88
CA SER A 21 -48.88 -21.29 -1.98
C SER A 21 -47.96 -20.82 -0.85
N VAL A 22 -48.49 -20.63 0.30
CA VAL A 22 -47.70 -20.48 1.53
C VAL A 22 -47.05 -21.83 1.81
N GLN A 23 -45.83 -22.03 1.31
CA GLN A 23 -44.99 -23.12 1.78
C GLN A 23 -44.44 -22.72 3.14
N THR A 24 -44.92 -23.40 4.18
CA THR A 24 -44.28 -23.45 5.48
C THR A 24 -42.86 -23.97 5.30
N LEU A 25 -41.87 -23.07 5.36
CA LEU A 25 -40.45 -23.42 5.35
C LEU A 25 -40.17 -24.26 6.63
N ALA A 26 -39.77 -25.49 6.39
CA ALA A 26 -39.19 -26.35 7.42
C ALA A 26 -37.86 -25.70 7.91
N PRO A 27 -37.43 -25.97 9.15
CA PRO A 27 -36.32 -25.28 9.76
C PRO A 27 -35.03 -25.61 9.08
N THR A 28 -34.37 -24.53 8.66
CA THR A 28 -32.94 -24.28 8.66
C THR A 28 -32.05 -25.47 8.30
N SER A 29 -31.72 -25.57 7.02
CA SER A 29 -30.43 -26.15 6.64
C SER A 29 -29.33 -25.22 7.19
N GLU A 30 -28.50 -25.74 8.06
CA GLU A 30 -27.26 -25.09 8.51
C GLU A 30 -26.48 -24.71 7.27
N ILE A 31 -26.28 -23.41 7.08
CA ILE A 31 -25.34 -22.88 6.12
C ILE A 31 -23.98 -23.48 6.52
N PRO A 32 -23.31 -24.25 5.67
CA PRO A 32 -21.97 -24.69 6.00
C PRO A 32 -21.14 -23.42 6.23
N THR A 33 -20.73 -23.23 7.47
CA THR A 33 -19.74 -22.22 7.83
C THR A 33 -18.53 -22.51 6.97
N GLN A 34 -18.34 -21.75 5.89
CA GLN A 34 -17.07 -21.75 5.18
C GLN A 34 -16.04 -21.37 6.24
N SER A 35 -15.25 -22.34 6.65
CA SER A 35 -14.07 -22.11 7.46
C SER A 35 -13.23 -21.08 6.69
N GLN A 36 -13.25 -19.87 7.22
CA GLN A 36 -12.35 -18.79 6.81
C GLN A 36 -10.94 -19.41 6.85
N PRO A 37 -10.14 -19.32 5.77
CA PRO A 37 -8.80 -19.89 5.80
C PRO A 37 -8.11 -19.30 7.03
N GLU A 38 -7.66 -20.18 7.89
CA GLU A 38 -6.91 -19.86 9.10
C GLU A 38 -5.68 -19.06 8.64
N ILE A 39 -5.69 -17.76 8.89
CA ILE A 39 -4.52 -16.92 8.68
C ILE A 39 -3.50 -17.47 9.67
N GLN A 40 -2.61 -18.30 9.18
CA GLN A 40 -1.47 -18.76 9.97
C GLN A 40 -0.70 -17.49 10.35
N THR A 41 -0.86 -17.09 11.60
CA THR A 41 -0.06 -16.05 12.22
C THR A 41 1.36 -16.62 12.25
N GLU A 42 2.16 -16.29 11.23
CA GLU A 42 3.58 -16.66 11.25
C GLU A 42 4.17 -16.13 12.53
N THR A 43 4.85 -17.03 13.25
CA THR A 43 5.58 -16.67 14.48
C THR A 43 6.59 -15.57 14.12
N PRO A 44 6.65 -14.46 14.86
CA PRO A 44 7.58 -13.38 14.61
C PRO A 44 9.00 -13.92 14.42
N ARG A 45 9.58 -13.67 13.25
CA ARG A 45 10.97 -14.03 13.00
C ARG A 45 11.84 -12.99 13.69
N PRO A 46 12.76 -13.40 14.59
CA PRO A 46 13.64 -12.43 15.25
C PRO A 46 14.47 -11.69 14.19
N ALA A 47 14.76 -10.41 14.46
CA ALA A 47 15.77 -9.67 13.71
C ALA A 47 17.03 -10.53 13.58
N THR A 48 17.80 -10.37 12.51
CA THR A 48 19.06 -11.12 12.29
C THR A 48 20.08 -10.94 13.41
N GLY A 49 19.74 -10.18 14.42
CA GLY A 49 20.61 -9.79 15.54
C GLY A 49 21.53 -8.61 15.18
N GLN A 50 21.53 -8.15 13.94
CA GLN A 50 22.35 -7.00 13.56
C GLN A 50 21.58 -5.71 13.78
N VAL A 51 22.22 -4.80 14.52
CA VAL A 51 21.73 -3.47 14.83
C VAL A 51 22.80 -2.46 14.44
N PHE A 52 22.43 -1.48 13.66
CA PHE A 52 23.28 -0.35 13.31
C PHE A 52 22.99 0.81 14.26
N ASN A 53 24.08 1.43 14.77
CA ASN A 53 24.03 2.63 15.60
C ASN A 53 24.90 3.69 14.89
N GLY A 54 24.28 4.58 14.14
CA GLY A 54 24.97 5.64 13.41
C GLY A 54 24.41 5.85 12.02
N PRO A 55 24.89 6.87 11.29
CA PRO A 55 24.28 7.29 10.04
C PRO A 55 24.60 6.34 8.89
N ASP A 56 25.79 5.74 8.84
CA ASP A 56 26.23 4.97 7.67
C ASP A 56 25.89 3.50 7.82
N ILE A 57 24.99 3.04 6.97
CA ILE A 57 24.51 1.67 6.96
C ILE A 57 25.18 0.92 5.80
N ASN A 58 25.71 -0.27 6.11
CA ASN A 58 26.24 -1.19 5.10
C ASN A 58 25.94 -2.63 5.51
N TYR A 59 25.05 -3.27 4.76
CA TYR A 59 24.64 -4.65 5.01
C TYR A 59 24.45 -5.41 3.71
N LYS A 60 25.21 -6.50 3.50
CA LYS A 60 25.14 -7.37 2.30
C LYS A 60 25.15 -6.60 0.96
N GLY A 61 25.95 -5.51 0.87
CA GLY A 61 26.04 -4.69 -0.33
C GLY A 61 24.92 -3.64 -0.48
N ILE A 62 24.02 -3.53 0.48
CA ILE A 62 23.05 -2.43 0.57
C ILE A 62 23.68 -1.35 1.45
N ARG A 63 23.81 -0.15 0.91
CA ARG A 63 24.38 1.01 1.61
C ARG A 63 23.43 2.19 1.53
N PHE A 64 23.32 2.95 2.61
CA PHE A 64 22.63 4.23 2.65
C PHE A 64 23.00 5.01 3.92
N THR A 65 22.67 6.29 3.93
CA THR A 65 22.86 7.17 5.09
C THR A 65 21.53 7.48 5.73
N LEU A 66 21.40 7.20 7.02
CA LEU A 66 20.27 7.55 7.85
C LEU A 66 20.57 8.84 8.62
N ASP A 67 19.85 9.92 8.30
CA ASP A 67 19.99 11.16 9.08
C ASP A 67 19.54 10.91 10.53
N PRO A 68 20.31 11.37 11.55
CA PRO A 68 19.96 11.20 12.96
C PRO A 68 18.58 11.78 13.33
N ALA A 69 18.08 12.77 12.59
CA ALA A 69 16.74 13.30 12.78
C ALA A 69 15.63 12.30 12.40
N LEU A 70 15.92 11.31 11.56
CA LEU A 70 15.00 10.21 11.20
C LEU A 70 15.10 9.04 12.19
N GLY A 71 16.23 8.88 12.85
CA GLY A 71 16.47 7.81 13.82
C GLY A 71 17.96 7.57 14.05
N SER A 72 18.30 6.94 15.17
CA SER A 72 19.69 6.66 15.55
C SER A 72 20.02 5.17 15.63
N ARG A 73 19.02 4.31 15.52
CA ARG A 73 19.17 2.85 15.60
C ARG A 73 18.37 2.19 14.49
N LEU A 74 18.95 1.20 13.83
CA LEU A 74 18.32 0.46 12.73
C LEU A 74 18.46 -1.03 12.96
N TYR A 75 17.36 -1.74 12.86
CA TYR A 75 17.27 -3.20 12.92
C TYR A 75 17.20 -3.77 11.51
N VAL A 76 17.85 -4.92 11.29
CA VAL A 76 17.84 -5.61 9.99
C VAL A 76 17.10 -6.93 10.12
N PHE A 77 16.27 -7.24 9.15
CA PHE A 77 15.52 -8.47 9.02
C PHE A 77 15.77 -9.08 7.64
N GLU A 78 15.93 -10.38 7.60
CA GLU A 78 15.88 -11.18 6.38
C GLU A 78 14.52 -11.85 6.35
N ASP A 79 13.54 -11.16 5.76
CA ASP A 79 12.17 -11.67 5.71
C ASP A 79 12.03 -12.72 4.61
N VAL A 80 11.18 -13.71 4.86
CA VAL A 80 10.74 -14.68 3.86
C VAL A 80 9.27 -14.45 3.60
N ILE A 81 8.92 -14.17 2.36
CA ILE A 81 7.53 -14.08 1.91
C ILE A 81 7.15 -15.45 1.35
N THR A 82 6.06 -16.01 1.88
CA THR A 82 5.51 -17.29 1.42
C THR A 82 4.11 -17.05 0.88
N LEU A 83 3.85 -17.53 -0.34
CA LEU A 83 2.54 -17.49 -0.97
C LEU A 83 2.33 -18.80 -1.73
N GLU A 84 1.25 -19.52 -1.43
CA GLU A 84 0.90 -20.79 -2.09
C GLU A 84 2.05 -21.83 -2.14
N GLY A 85 2.91 -21.82 -1.11
CA GLY A 85 4.05 -22.74 -0.98
C GLY A 85 5.32 -22.28 -1.69
N ALA A 86 5.29 -21.23 -2.50
CA ALA A 86 6.48 -20.59 -3.04
C ALA A 86 7.03 -19.56 -2.05
N THR A 87 8.35 -19.39 -2.03
CA THR A 87 9.04 -18.47 -1.10
C THR A 87 10.03 -17.58 -1.83
N ALA A 88 10.16 -16.33 -1.39
CA ALA A 88 11.22 -15.41 -1.79
C ALA A 88 11.71 -14.62 -0.58
N GLN A 89 12.95 -14.17 -0.60
CA GLN A 89 13.58 -13.46 0.49
C GLN A 89 13.76 -11.97 0.14
N ASN A 90 13.61 -11.11 1.15
CA ASN A 90 13.96 -9.71 1.05
C ASN A 90 14.71 -9.24 2.30
N ILE A 91 15.43 -8.16 2.16
CA ILE A 91 16.10 -7.51 3.30
C ILE A 91 15.28 -6.29 3.67
N ARG A 92 14.92 -6.21 4.94
CA ARG A 92 14.17 -5.09 5.50
C ARG A 92 14.97 -4.42 6.62
N PHE A 93 15.01 -3.09 6.59
CA PHE A 93 15.53 -2.24 7.63
C PHE A 93 14.37 -1.50 8.31
N ALA A 94 14.39 -1.42 9.64
CA ALA A 94 13.35 -0.77 10.43
C ALA A 94 13.93 -0.03 11.64
N LEU A 95 13.26 1.01 12.12
CA LEU A 95 13.69 1.75 13.33
C LEU A 95 13.30 1.03 14.63
N THR A 96 12.38 0.08 14.58
CA THR A 96 11.92 -0.70 15.73
C THR A 96 12.16 -2.19 15.50
N PRO A 97 12.30 -2.99 16.57
CA PRO A 97 12.48 -4.43 16.45
C PRO A 97 11.18 -5.18 16.06
N GLU A 98 10.10 -4.45 15.84
CA GLU A 98 8.80 -5.03 15.49
C GLU A 98 8.77 -5.52 14.05
N GLU A 99 8.06 -6.60 13.82
CA GLU A 99 8.13 -7.41 12.63
C GLU A 99 7.48 -6.79 11.39
N TYR A 100 6.62 -5.80 11.55
CA TYR A 100 5.83 -5.27 10.44
C TYR A 100 6.22 -3.86 10.03
N CYS A 101 6.22 -3.62 8.72
CA CYS A 101 6.45 -2.31 8.10
C CYS A 101 5.29 -1.31 8.35
N GLN A 102 4.77 -1.27 9.58
CA GLN A 102 3.68 -0.35 9.92
C GLN A 102 4.17 1.07 10.16
N THR A 103 5.41 1.21 10.61
CA THR A 103 5.99 2.49 10.95
C THR A 103 6.97 2.95 9.87
N TRP A 104 8.24 2.63 10.01
CA TRP A 104 9.31 3.01 9.11
C TRP A 104 9.98 1.77 8.55
N CYS A 105 10.13 1.65 7.25
CA CYS A 105 10.91 0.59 6.64
C CYS A 105 11.53 0.98 5.32
N LEU A 106 12.71 0.39 5.07
CA LEU A 106 13.33 0.29 3.76
C LEU A 106 13.47 -1.20 3.44
N MET A 107 12.96 -1.62 2.29
CA MET A 107 13.04 -3.00 1.82
C MET A 107 13.75 -3.09 0.48
N VAL A 108 14.59 -4.11 0.35
CA VAL A 108 15.28 -4.43 -0.90
C VAL A 108 14.89 -5.86 -1.32
N TYR A 109 14.39 -5.98 -2.52
CA TYR A 109 13.85 -7.20 -3.11
C TYR A 109 14.73 -7.67 -4.28
N PRO A 110 15.26 -8.89 -4.28
CA PRO A 110 15.83 -9.53 -5.48
C PRO A 110 14.71 -9.81 -6.49
N VAL A 111 14.60 -9.03 -7.55
CA VAL A 111 13.47 -9.08 -8.51
C VAL A 111 13.34 -10.46 -9.15
N ALA A 112 14.44 -11.03 -9.63
CA ALA A 112 14.42 -12.34 -10.28
C ALA A 112 13.94 -13.48 -9.38
N GLU A 113 14.30 -13.46 -8.07
CA GLU A 113 13.84 -14.44 -7.10
C GLU A 113 12.33 -14.35 -6.89
N PHE A 114 11.80 -13.13 -6.78
CA PHE A 114 10.37 -12.89 -6.64
C PHE A 114 9.59 -13.27 -7.90
N GLU A 115 10.12 -12.96 -9.09
CA GLU A 115 9.52 -13.38 -10.36
C GLU A 115 9.52 -14.91 -10.52
N GLN A 116 10.59 -15.56 -10.11
CA GLN A 116 10.67 -17.02 -10.12
C GLN A 116 9.65 -17.67 -9.17
N ALA A 117 9.50 -17.13 -7.96
CA ALA A 117 8.60 -17.65 -6.95
C ALA A 117 7.13 -17.37 -7.26
N PHE A 118 6.80 -16.18 -7.74
CA PHE A 118 5.43 -15.65 -7.81
C PHE A 118 4.98 -15.28 -9.23
N GLY A 119 5.81 -15.49 -10.25
CA GLY A 119 5.52 -15.19 -11.65
C GLY A 119 5.65 -13.72 -12.05
N THR A 120 5.64 -12.80 -11.08
CA THR A 120 5.84 -11.37 -11.31
C THR A 120 6.36 -10.70 -10.04
N PHE A 121 7.06 -9.58 -10.19
CA PHE A 121 7.43 -8.72 -9.07
C PHE A 121 6.47 -7.54 -8.95
N VAL A 122 5.90 -7.35 -7.75
CA VAL A 122 4.99 -6.23 -7.42
C VAL A 122 5.40 -5.61 -6.10
N PHE A 123 5.40 -4.28 -6.04
CA PHE A 123 5.70 -3.57 -4.79
C PHE A 123 4.54 -3.67 -3.78
N PRO A 124 4.82 -3.67 -2.46
CA PRO A 124 3.80 -3.45 -1.45
C PRO A 124 3.06 -2.10 -1.64
N PRO A 125 1.79 -1.96 -1.23
CA PRO A 125 0.91 -2.97 -0.63
C PRO A 125 0.26 -3.89 -1.67
N ASP A 126 0.34 -3.58 -2.97
CA ASP A 126 -0.31 -4.32 -4.07
C ASP A 126 0.32 -5.70 -4.32
N GLY A 127 1.38 -5.99 -3.56
CA GLY A 127 2.15 -7.23 -3.67
C GLY A 127 1.57 -8.38 -2.85
N TYR A 128 2.45 -9.25 -2.40
CA TYR A 128 2.20 -10.60 -1.90
C TYR A 128 1.41 -10.72 -0.59
N ARG A 129 1.07 -9.61 0.07
CA ARG A 129 0.26 -9.59 1.32
C ARG A 129 -1.00 -8.74 1.18
N GLY A 130 -1.69 -8.91 0.11
CA GLY A 130 -2.87 -8.34 -0.48
C GLY A 130 -3.89 -7.54 0.33
N GLY A 131 -4.78 -6.91 -0.39
CA GLY A 131 -6.06 -6.39 0.05
C GLY A 131 -6.15 -4.89 0.31
N ALA A 132 -5.04 -4.17 0.47
CA ALA A 132 -5.05 -2.72 0.56
C ALA A 132 -4.54 -2.10 -0.75
N ALA A 133 -5.29 -1.17 -1.32
CA ALA A 133 -4.90 -0.38 -2.47
C ALA A 133 -4.50 1.04 -2.03
N VAL A 134 -3.83 1.79 -2.90
CA VAL A 134 -3.63 3.23 -2.72
C VAL A 134 -4.98 3.91 -2.90
N ILE A 135 -5.53 4.48 -1.84
CA ILE A 135 -6.81 5.21 -1.84
C ILE A 135 -6.65 6.72 -1.87
N PHE A 136 -5.45 7.20 -1.65
CA PHE A 136 -5.07 8.61 -1.71
C PHE A 136 -3.60 8.74 -2.11
N ASP A 137 -3.28 9.72 -2.96
CA ASP A 137 -1.91 10.07 -3.31
C ASP A 137 -1.73 11.58 -3.55
N ALA A 138 -0.53 12.11 -3.20
CA ALA A 138 -0.13 13.48 -3.41
C ALA A 138 1.40 13.60 -3.54
N GLN A 139 1.92 14.80 -3.86
CA GLN A 139 3.35 15.13 -3.85
C GLN A 139 4.20 14.14 -4.68
N LYS A 140 3.70 13.69 -5.84
CA LYS A 140 4.42 12.76 -6.72
C LYS A 140 5.66 13.41 -7.35
N THR A 141 6.80 12.72 -7.26
CA THR A 141 8.03 13.16 -7.92
C THR A 141 8.91 11.98 -8.28
N ALA A 142 9.71 12.13 -9.34
CA ALA A 142 10.76 11.18 -9.69
C ALA A 142 12.00 11.45 -8.83
N LEU A 143 12.60 10.38 -8.30
CA LEU A 143 13.86 10.44 -7.56
C LEU A 143 14.86 9.43 -8.13
N SER A 144 16.12 9.86 -8.23
CA SER A 144 17.25 8.96 -8.50
C SER A 144 17.98 8.68 -7.20
N PHE A 145 18.47 7.46 -7.06
CA PHE A 145 19.41 7.05 -6.03
C PHE A 145 20.75 6.63 -6.67
N GLN A 146 21.77 6.20 -5.90
CA GLN A 146 23.15 6.05 -6.41
C GLN A 146 23.24 5.19 -7.65
N ASN A 147 22.48 4.11 -7.73
CA ASN A 147 22.51 3.18 -8.86
C ASN A 147 21.11 2.78 -9.36
N GLY A 148 20.17 3.71 -9.31
CA GLY A 148 18.82 3.47 -9.81
C GLY A 148 17.89 4.68 -9.75
N SER A 149 16.61 4.45 -9.99
CA SER A 149 15.60 5.50 -9.95
C SER A 149 14.21 4.95 -9.66
N GLY A 150 13.29 5.83 -9.28
CA GLY A 150 11.92 5.48 -8.99
C GLY A 150 11.01 6.68 -8.82
N GLY A 151 9.84 6.44 -8.23
CA GLY A 151 8.85 7.46 -7.88
C GLY A 151 8.66 7.57 -6.37
N ARG A 152 8.55 8.80 -5.87
CA ARG A 152 8.12 9.13 -4.53
C ARG A 152 6.72 9.72 -4.58
N SER A 153 5.87 9.33 -3.63
CA SER A 153 4.54 9.91 -3.39
C SER A 153 4.22 9.90 -1.90
N LEU A 154 3.25 10.72 -1.50
CA LEU A 154 2.62 10.60 -0.20
C LEU A 154 1.32 9.83 -0.39
N GLU A 155 1.12 8.75 0.36
CA GLU A 155 0.04 7.79 0.11
C GLU A 155 -0.70 7.42 1.39
N THR A 156 -1.96 7.03 1.21
CA THR A 156 -2.76 6.32 2.21
C THR A 156 -3.29 5.05 1.59
N PHE A 157 -3.25 3.96 2.36
CA PHE A 157 -3.68 2.64 1.92
C PHE A 157 -4.96 2.21 2.62
N GLY A 158 -5.85 1.54 1.91
CA GLY A 158 -7.09 1.02 2.47
C GLY A 158 -7.79 0.03 1.56
N GLN A 159 -8.73 -0.72 2.13
CA GLN A 159 -9.66 -1.58 1.39
C GLN A 159 -10.91 -0.81 0.93
N SER A 160 -11.11 0.38 1.48
CA SER A 160 -12.21 1.30 1.17
C SER A 160 -11.70 2.72 1.19
N HIS A 161 -12.35 3.61 0.44
CA HIS A 161 -12.06 5.04 0.53
C HIS A 161 -12.58 5.61 1.84
N TYR A 162 -11.69 6.23 2.62
CA TYR A 162 -11.98 7.01 3.81
C TYR A 162 -11.20 8.34 3.75
N GLY A 163 -11.53 9.29 4.63
CA GLY A 163 -10.86 10.57 4.66
C GLY A 163 -9.40 10.45 5.09
N VAL A 164 -8.48 10.99 4.29
CA VAL A 164 -7.06 11.00 4.64
C VAL A 164 -6.80 11.87 5.88
N SER A 165 -5.84 11.42 6.70
CA SER A 165 -5.38 12.14 7.91
C SER A 165 -3.90 11.88 8.16
N ASN A 166 -3.33 12.60 9.12
CA ASN A 166 -1.95 12.41 9.54
C ASN A 166 -1.66 11.02 10.14
N GLU A 167 -2.67 10.30 10.67
CA GLU A 167 -2.50 8.93 11.16
C GLU A 167 -2.26 7.92 10.03
N SER A 168 -2.84 8.18 8.86
CA SER A 168 -2.81 7.25 7.74
C SER A 168 -1.75 7.59 6.68
N LEU A 169 -1.24 8.83 6.67
CA LEU A 169 -0.35 9.33 5.63
C LEU A 169 1.05 8.70 5.72
N LYS A 170 1.56 8.24 4.58
CA LYS A 170 2.90 7.66 4.42
C LYS A 170 3.66 8.35 3.30
N TYR A 171 4.94 8.62 3.54
CA TYR A 171 5.91 8.80 2.48
C TYR A 171 6.21 7.43 1.88
N VAL A 172 6.12 7.29 0.58
CA VAL A 172 6.39 6.05 -0.12
C VAL A 172 7.33 6.30 -1.29
N PHE A 173 8.37 5.51 -1.39
CA PHE A 173 9.24 5.45 -2.57
C PHE A 173 9.23 4.03 -3.14
N ARG A 174 9.08 3.91 -4.46
CA ARG A 174 9.24 2.66 -5.21
C ARG A 174 10.19 2.89 -6.36
N GLY A 175 11.23 2.08 -6.44
CA GLY A 175 12.25 2.23 -7.49
C GLY A 175 12.94 0.92 -7.81
N TYR A 176 13.72 0.97 -8.89
CA TYR A 176 14.54 -0.17 -9.34
C TYR A 176 15.98 0.26 -9.49
N SER A 177 16.91 -0.65 -9.20
CA SER A 177 18.30 -0.51 -9.66
C SER A 177 18.36 -0.40 -11.18
N THR A 178 19.41 0.24 -11.71
CA THR A 178 19.57 0.49 -13.15
C THR A 178 19.55 -0.79 -13.98
N ASP A 179 20.09 -1.87 -13.42
CA ASP A 179 20.09 -3.21 -14.01
C ASP A 179 18.79 -4.00 -13.77
N LYS A 180 17.84 -3.40 -13.02
CA LYS A 180 16.55 -3.98 -12.59
C LYS A 180 16.68 -5.28 -11.78
N GLN A 181 17.82 -5.57 -11.21
CA GLN A 181 17.99 -6.74 -10.37
C GLN A 181 17.34 -6.57 -8.99
N TYR A 182 17.19 -5.33 -8.53
CA TYR A 182 16.64 -5.03 -7.21
C TYR A 182 15.49 -4.04 -7.28
N GLY A 183 14.41 -4.36 -6.58
CA GLY A 183 13.32 -3.44 -6.25
C GLY A 183 13.59 -2.82 -4.87
N ILE A 184 13.42 -1.50 -4.75
CA ILE A 184 13.59 -0.75 -3.52
C ILE A 184 12.25 -0.14 -3.12
N TYR A 185 11.81 -0.42 -1.91
CA TYR A 185 10.62 0.15 -1.30
C TYR A 185 10.97 0.86 0.00
N VAL A 186 10.57 2.11 0.13
CA VAL A 186 10.68 2.86 1.38
C VAL A 186 9.30 3.34 1.81
N GLN A 187 8.95 3.12 3.07
CA GLN A 187 7.73 3.64 3.68
C GLN A 187 8.05 4.29 5.01
N VAL A 188 7.59 5.51 5.19
CA VAL A 188 7.77 6.29 6.44
C VAL A 188 6.48 6.99 6.80
N PRO A 189 5.96 6.88 8.03
CA PRO A 189 4.88 7.73 8.50
C PRO A 189 5.27 9.19 8.38
N ILE A 190 4.36 10.02 7.88
CA ILE A 190 4.60 11.45 7.70
C ILE A 190 3.35 12.23 8.07
N ARG A 191 3.53 13.46 8.52
CA ARG A 191 2.46 14.41 8.84
C ARG A 191 2.56 15.62 7.94
N ALA A 192 1.44 16.14 7.51
CA ALA A 192 1.34 17.37 6.73
C ALA A 192 0.58 18.43 7.54
N THR A 193 1.03 19.68 7.49
CA THR A 193 0.38 20.78 8.21
C THR A 193 -1.05 21.05 7.74
N SER A 194 -1.39 20.66 6.51
CA SER A 194 -2.71 20.84 5.91
C SER A 194 -3.73 19.73 6.25
N LEU A 195 -3.31 18.65 6.92
CA LEU A 195 -4.19 17.55 7.26
C LEU A 195 -4.57 17.54 8.74
N PRO A 196 -5.79 17.09 9.09
CA PRO A 196 -6.16 16.80 10.46
C PRO A 196 -5.36 15.61 10.99
N ASP A 197 -5.23 15.52 12.32
CA ASP A 197 -4.56 14.38 12.95
C ASP A 197 -5.34 13.10 12.78
N VAL A 198 -6.66 13.17 12.97
CA VAL A 198 -7.60 12.03 12.88
C VAL A 198 -8.47 12.18 11.64
N ALA A 199 -8.77 11.07 10.99
CA ALA A 199 -9.66 11.06 9.83
C ALA A 199 -11.04 11.68 10.15
N PRO A 200 -11.59 12.51 9.25
CA PRO A 200 -12.93 13.04 9.43
C PRO A 200 -13.97 11.92 9.36
N THR A 201 -15.06 12.08 10.13
CA THR A 201 -16.17 11.14 10.11
C THR A 201 -17.02 11.39 8.85
N ILE A 202 -16.66 10.72 7.77
CA ILE A 202 -17.36 10.74 6.48
C ILE A 202 -17.68 9.29 6.11
N GLU A 203 -18.81 9.05 5.46
CA GLU A 203 -19.20 7.72 5.01
C GLU A 203 -18.18 7.14 4.01
N PHE A 204 -17.76 5.89 4.22
CA PHE A 204 -16.82 5.20 3.36
C PHE A 204 -17.35 5.06 1.93
N ASN A 205 -16.45 5.24 0.96
CA ASN A 205 -16.74 5.15 -0.49
C ASN A 205 -17.81 6.16 -0.97
N SER A 206 -18.19 7.16 -0.17
CA SER A 206 -19.13 8.21 -0.56
C SER A 206 -18.47 9.22 -1.52
N GLN A 207 -19.30 9.95 -2.28
CA GLN A 207 -18.80 11.06 -3.10
C GLN A 207 -18.14 12.14 -2.23
N GLU A 208 -18.65 12.35 -1.02
CA GLU A 208 -18.10 13.32 -0.06
C GLU A 208 -16.67 12.99 0.33
N VAL A 209 -16.34 11.70 0.60
CA VAL A 209 -14.97 11.29 0.91
C VAL A 209 -14.04 11.42 -0.29
N LEU A 210 -14.51 11.15 -1.49
CA LEU A 210 -13.72 11.36 -2.70
C LEU A 210 -13.40 12.84 -2.94
N ASP A 211 -14.39 13.72 -2.75
CA ASP A 211 -14.22 15.17 -2.87
C ASP A 211 -13.30 15.74 -1.77
N TYR A 212 -13.42 15.22 -0.53
CA TYR A 212 -12.51 15.56 0.56
C TYR A 212 -11.06 15.17 0.23
N ASN A 213 -10.82 13.93 -0.19
CA ASN A 213 -9.48 13.45 -0.53
C ASN A 213 -8.88 14.22 -1.71
N LYS A 214 -9.69 14.58 -2.72
CA LYS A 214 -9.24 15.42 -3.84
C LYS A 214 -8.76 16.79 -3.36
N LYS A 215 -9.54 17.48 -2.52
CA LYS A 215 -9.16 18.79 -1.95
C LYS A 215 -7.90 18.67 -1.07
N ALA A 216 -7.80 17.60 -0.29
CA ALA A 216 -6.61 17.32 0.52
C ALA A 216 -5.36 17.16 -0.36
N ALA A 217 -5.45 16.42 -1.47
CA ALA A 217 -4.34 16.27 -2.41
C ALA A 217 -3.94 17.59 -3.07
N GLU A 218 -4.90 18.40 -3.50
CA GLU A 218 -4.64 19.75 -4.06
C GLU A 218 -3.91 20.64 -3.04
N SER A 219 -4.39 20.64 -1.78
CA SER A 219 -3.76 21.39 -0.70
C SER A 219 -2.33 20.91 -0.41
N MET A 220 -2.13 19.61 -0.30
CA MET A 220 -0.79 19.03 -0.06
C MET A 220 0.18 19.29 -1.19
N ASN A 221 -0.28 19.28 -2.45
CA ASN A 221 0.57 19.55 -3.61
C ASN A 221 1.07 21.02 -3.66
N ALA A 222 0.42 21.91 -2.94
CA ALA A 222 0.83 23.32 -2.79
C ALA A 222 1.83 23.55 -1.64
N LEU A 223 2.06 22.55 -0.77
CA LEU A 223 2.97 22.64 0.36
C LEU A 223 4.44 22.55 -0.08
N THR A 224 5.31 23.16 0.74
CA THR A 224 6.77 23.04 0.62
C THR A 224 7.29 21.83 1.43
N THR A 225 8.54 21.45 1.23
CA THR A 225 9.15 20.30 1.90
C THR A 225 9.19 20.45 3.42
N THR A 226 9.22 21.68 3.93
CA THR A 226 9.25 22.01 5.37
C THR A 226 7.88 21.93 6.07
N ASP A 227 6.79 21.85 5.30
CA ASP A 227 5.43 21.71 5.84
C ASP A 227 5.11 20.27 6.26
N PHE A 228 6.09 19.36 6.13
CA PHE A 228 5.97 17.96 6.48
C PHE A 228 6.88 17.58 7.64
N THR A 229 6.44 16.60 8.44
CA THR A 229 7.23 16.03 9.53
C THR A 229 7.21 14.48 9.47
N PRO A 230 8.35 13.81 9.24
CA PRO A 230 9.67 14.39 8.94
C PRO A 230 9.66 15.24 7.68
N ASN A 231 10.63 16.19 7.58
CA ASN A 231 10.79 17.02 6.38
C ASN A 231 11.06 16.14 5.14
N LEU A 232 10.41 16.46 4.01
CA LEU A 232 10.58 15.68 2.76
C LEU A 232 12.01 15.67 2.25
N ASP A 233 12.78 16.76 2.43
CA ASP A 233 14.18 16.79 1.97
C ASP A 233 15.04 15.75 2.71
N LEU A 234 14.78 15.48 3.99
CA LEU A 234 15.48 14.44 4.75
C LEU A 234 15.16 13.04 4.20
N LEU A 235 13.88 12.80 3.89
CA LEU A 235 13.44 11.52 3.33
C LEU A 235 13.95 11.31 1.90
N ASP A 236 13.92 12.37 1.10
CA ASP A 236 14.47 12.34 -0.25
C ASP A 236 16.01 12.17 -0.24
N ALA A 237 16.72 12.74 0.75
CA ALA A 237 18.16 12.53 0.95
C ALA A 237 18.48 11.09 1.33
N LEU A 238 17.68 10.47 2.22
CA LEU A 238 17.78 9.04 2.52
C LEU A 238 17.68 8.21 1.25
N VAL A 239 16.64 8.42 0.44
CA VAL A 239 16.46 7.69 -0.83
C VAL A 239 17.64 7.91 -1.77
N LYS A 240 18.08 9.14 -1.97
CA LYS A 240 19.24 9.48 -2.85
C LYS A 240 20.56 8.84 -2.40
N SER A 241 20.69 8.51 -1.12
CA SER A 241 21.89 7.86 -0.57
C SER A 241 21.94 6.35 -0.81
N ILE A 242 20.85 5.71 -1.21
CA ILE A 242 20.77 4.26 -1.38
C ILE A 242 21.68 3.80 -2.52
N ASP A 243 22.48 2.75 -2.26
CA ASP A 243 23.31 2.04 -3.24
C ASP A 243 23.15 0.53 -2.99
N VAL A 244 22.69 -0.22 -3.98
CA VAL A 244 22.43 -1.67 -3.85
C VAL A 244 23.33 -2.43 -4.81
N LYS A 245 24.29 -3.17 -4.25
CA LYS A 245 25.27 -4.03 -4.97
C LYS A 245 25.41 -5.36 -4.24
N MET A 246 24.28 -6.07 -4.08
CA MET A 246 24.31 -7.39 -3.46
C MET A 246 25.07 -8.37 -4.37
N GLN A 247 25.85 -9.27 -3.77
CA GLN A 247 26.60 -10.32 -4.46
C GLN A 247 25.89 -11.65 -4.35
#